data_b84903ce35e3ca1e14130ae6095b1a8c
#
_entry.id   b84903ce35e3ca1e14130ae6095b1a8c
#
_cell.length_a   1.000
_cell.length_b   1.000
_cell.length_c   1.000
_cell.angle_alpha   90.00
_cell.angle_beta   90.00
_cell.angle_gamma   90.00
#
_symmetry.space_group_name_H-M   'P 1'
#
loop_
_entity.id
_entity.type
_entity.pdbx_description
1 polymer ?
#
loop_
_entity_poly.entity_id
_entity_poly.type
_entity_poly.pdbx_seq_one_letter_code
_entity_poly.pdbx_strand_id
1 'polypeptide(L)'
;MLCCTPYFSRSTIDADLEAHGGLYTLHSHLNHSCRPNVSVRHLDQRTSLSRIAIVAKRDIAVGEELLVTYVDPSLGVRRRRLQLGAWGFGECVCERCMEEEKELGKPSSSDVDDLERELKAGLGVM
;
A
#
# COMPACT_ATOMS: atom_id res chain seq x y z
N MET A 1 2.82 -3.75 19.75
CA MET A 1 3.50 -4.48 18.67
C MET A 1 2.74 -5.76 18.38
N LEU A 2 2.13 -5.86 17.21
CA LEU A 2 1.45 -7.07 16.76
C LEU A 2 2.42 -7.85 15.87
N CYS A 3 2.77 -9.06 16.28
CA CYS A 3 3.66 -9.93 15.51
C CYS A 3 2.80 -10.95 14.74
N CYS A 4 2.85 -10.88 13.41
CA CYS A 4 2.14 -11.80 12.53
C CYS A 4 3.11 -12.86 12.00
N THR A 5 2.71 -14.11 12.08
CA THR A 5 3.43 -15.21 11.41
C THR A 5 2.93 -15.35 9.98
N PRO A 6 3.80 -15.50 8.99
CA PRO A 6 3.39 -15.59 7.60
C PRO A 6 2.86 -16.98 7.23
N TYR A 7 1.88 -16.99 6.35
CA TYR A 7 1.64 -18.15 5.51
C TYR A 7 2.53 -18.00 4.26
N PHE A 8 3.54 -18.82 4.17
CA PHE A 8 4.53 -18.74 3.11
C PHE A 8 4.14 -19.61 1.92
N SER A 9 3.85 -19.00 0.79
CA SER A 9 3.83 -19.69 -0.49
C SER A 9 5.20 -19.57 -1.13
N ARG A 10 5.93 -20.65 -1.16
CA ARG A 10 7.24 -20.73 -1.81
C ARG A 10 7.05 -20.88 -3.31
N SER A 11 7.07 -19.79 -4.05
CA SER A 11 7.28 -19.87 -5.48
C SER A 11 8.77 -20.04 -5.74
N THR A 12 9.14 -21.18 -6.30
CA THR A 12 10.49 -21.45 -6.82
C THR A 12 10.68 -20.63 -8.09
N ILE A 13 11.13 -19.41 -7.98
CA ILE A 13 11.60 -18.62 -9.11
C ILE A 13 12.90 -17.93 -8.72
N ASP A 14 13.83 -18.07 -9.59
CA ASP A 14 15.24 -17.71 -9.59
C ASP A 14 15.78 -16.63 -8.65
N ALA A 15 17.02 -16.84 -8.35
CA ALA A 15 17.93 -16.31 -7.37
C ALA A 15 18.23 -14.80 -7.37
N ASP A 16 17.61 -14.03 -8.25
CA ASP A 16 17.77 -12.58 -8.31
C ASP A 16 16.66 -11.80 -7.59
N LEU A 17 15.90 -12.48 -6.73
CA LEU A 17 14.74 -11.88 -6.07
C LEU A 17 15.15 -11.18 -4.79
N GLU A 18 15.46 -9.92 -4.91
CA GLU A 18 15.46 -8.99 -3.78
C GLU A 18 14.04 -8.68 -3.27
N ALA A 19 13.01 -9.10 -3.98
CA ALA A 19 11.62 -8.92 -3.60
C ALA A 19 11.05 -10.17 -2.93
N HIS A 20 10.87 -10.13 -1.63
CA HIS A 20 10.20 -11.17 -0.88
C HIS A 20 8.76 -10.74 -0.58
N GLY A 21 7.79 -11.52 -1.05
CA GLY A 21 6.38 -11.34 -0.73
C GLY A 21 5.90 -12.35 0.30
N GLY A 22 4.94 -11.96 1.12
CA GLY A 22 4.31 -12.83 2.09
C GLY A 22 2.85 -12.44 2.34
N LEU A 23 2.03 -13.43 2.69
CA LEU A 23 0.68 -13.22 3.17
C LEU A 23 0.65 -13.31 4.69
N TYR A 24 0.22 -12.26 5.34
CA TYR A 24 0.17 -12.14 6.79
C TYR A 24 -1.27 -11.97 7.25
N THR A 25 -1.81 -12.95 7.95
CA THR A 25 -3.23 -13.02 8.29
C THR A 25 -3.74 -11.76 8.98
N LEU A 26 -3.08 -11.29 10.02
CA LEU A 26 -3.54 -10.09 10.73
C LEU A 26 -3.33 -8.81 9.91
N HIS A 27 -2.21 -8.70 9.18
CA HIS A 27 -1.95 -7.54 8.34
C HIS A 27 -2.97 -7.42 7.19
N SER A 28 -3.45 -8.54 6.64
CA SER A 28 -4.42 -8.54 5.54
C SER A 28 -5.80 -7.97 5.92
N HIS A 29 -6.08 -7.82 7.22
CA HIS A 29 -7.30 -7.20 7.72
C HIS A 29 -7.20 -5.68 7.87
N LEU A 30 -6.02 -5.10 7.72
CA LEU A 30 -5.83 -3.66 7.86
C LEU A 30 -6.27 -2.93 6.59
N ASN A 31 -7.12 -1.93 6.74
CA ASN A 31 -7.61 -1.10 5.65
C ASN A 31 -6.60 -0.02 5.25
N HIS A 32 -6.83 0.55 4.08
CA HIS A 32 -5.98 1.58 3.49
C HIS A 32 -6.34 2.98 3.98
N SER A 33 -5.29 3.78 4.21
CA SER A 33 -5.36 5.24 4.24
C SER A 33 -4.08 5.83 3.66
N CYS A 34 -4.19 6.95 2.94
CA CYS A 34 -3.02 7.71 2.50
C CYS A 34 -2.36 8.49 3.64
N ARG A 35 -2.99 8.52 4.81
CA ARG A 35 -2.44 9.06 6.08
C ARG A 35 -2.52 7.95 7.13
N PRO A 36 -1.69 6.90 7.02
CA PRO A 36 -1.76 5.75 7.92
C PRO A 36 -1.33 6.11 9.34
N ASN A 37 -1.88 5.41 10.32
CA ASN A 37 -1.48 5.53 11.72
C ASN A 37 -0.55 4.42 12.20
N VAL A 38 -0.33 3.42 11.35
CA VAL A 38 0.66 2.36 11.59
C VAL A 38 1.58 2.18 10.40
N SER A 39 2.75 1.65 10.64
CA SER A 39 3.71 1.26 9.61
C SER A 39 4.06 -0.21 9.73
N VAL A 40 4.43 -0.82 8.60
CA VAL A 40 4.87 -2.21 8.54
C VAL A 40 6.39 -2.25 8.48
N ARG A 41 7.01 -3.07 9.32
CA ARG A 41 8.46 -3.32 9.30
C ARG A 41 8.73 -4.80 9.12
N HIS A 42 9.63 -5.13 8.23
CA HIS A 42 10.17 -6.47 8.08
C HIS A 42 11.27 -6.69 9.11
N LEU A 43 11.08 -7.67 9.99
CA LEU A 43 12.00 -7.91 11.11
C LEU A 43 13.18 -8.80 10.73
N ASP A 44 12.98 -9.73 9.81
CA ASP A 44 14.02 -10.64 9.37
C ASP A 44 13.80 -11.06 7.92
N GLN A 45 14.75 -10.70 7.08
CA GLN A 45 14.72 -11.02 5.64
C GLN A 45 15.58 -12.25 5.28
N ARG A 46 16.33 -12.79 6.24
CA ARG A 46 17.33 -13.83 5.97
C ARG A 46 16.88 -15.23 6.37
N THR A 47 15.80 -15.36 7.12
CA THR A 47 15.30 -16.66 7.56
C THR A 47 14.06 -17.08 6.77
N SER A 48 13.81 -18.38 6.70
CA SER A 48 12.59 -18.94 6.12
C SER A 48 11.30 -18.53 6.86
N LEU A 49 11.43 -17.91 8.02
CA LEU A 49 10.35 -17.34 8.82
C LEU A 49 10.39 -15.82 8.70
N SER A 50 9.94 -15.30 7.57
CA SER A 50 9.76 -13.87 7.41
C SER A 50 8.70 -13.36 8.40
N ARG A 51 9.07 -12.35 9.20
CA ARG A 51 8.17 -11.72 10.16
C ARG A 51 7.97 -10.25 9.82
N ILE A 52 6.75 -9.77 10.01
CA ILE A 52 6.48 -8.34 9.98
C ILE A 52 6.00 -7.86 11.35
N ALA A 53 6.33 -6.63 11.67
CA ALA A 53 5.81 -5.92 12.81
C ALA A 53 4.94 -4.75 12.35
N ILE A 54 3.78 -4.59 12.95
CA ILE A 54 2.96 -3.40 12.80
C ILE A 54 3.31 -2.46 13.93
N VAL A 55 3.80 -1.29 13.59
CA VAL A 55 4.30 -0.29 14.54
C VAL A 55 3.45 0.97 14.44
N ALA A 56 2.94 1.43 15.59
CA ALA A 56 2.21 2.69 15.65
C ALA A 56 3.12 3.86 15.27
N LYS A 57 2.63 4.76 14.44
CA LYS A 57 3.33 5.99 14.03
C LYS A 57 3.07 7.15 15.00
N ARG A 58 2.01 7.07 15.78
CA ARG A 58 1.56 8.03 16.78
C ARG A 58 0.78 7.32 17.87
N ASP A 59 0.34 8.05 18.87
CA ASP A 59 -0.61 7.54 19.85
C ASP A 59 -1.94 7.19 19.18
N ILE A 60 -2.45 6.01 19.49
CA ILE A 60 -3.69 5.47 18.94
C ILE A 60 -4.68 5.31 20.09
N ALA A 61 -5.85 5.93 19.94
CA ALA A 61 -6.91 5.86 20.93
C ALA A 61 -7.61 4.49 20.93
N VAL A 62 -8.23 4.15 22.04
CA VAL A 62 -9.07 2.94 22.14
C VAL A 62 -10.24 3.05 21.15
N GLY A 63 -10.44 2.00 20.35
CA GLY A 63 -11.48 1.95 19.33
C GLY A 63 -11.10 2.62 18.00
N GLU A 64 -9.93 3.25 17.91
CA GLU A 64 -9.43 3.80 16.65
C GLU A 64 -9.00 2.68 15.70
N GLU A 65 -9.41 2.79 14.43
CA GLU A 65 -9.04 1.82 13.40
C GLU A 65 -7.55 1.92 13.04
N LEU A 66 -6.90 0.78 12.90
CA LEU A 66 -5.52 0.71 12.42
C LEU A 66 -5.50 0.72 10.89
N LEU A 67 -4.83 1.70 10.33
CA LEU A 67 -4.76 1.95 8.89
C LEU A 67 -3.32 1.91 8.40
N VAL A 68 -3.11 1.18 7.30
CA VAL A 68 -1.83 1.11 6.57
C VAL A 68 -1.98 1.77 5.21
N THR A 69 -0.89 2.06 4.54
CA THR A 69 -0.93 2.47 3.13
C THR A 69 -0.68 1.27 2.21
N TYR A 70 -1.50 1.13 1.16
CA TYR A 70 -1.32 0.10 0.12
C TYR A 70 -0.49 0.62 -1.06
N VAL A 71 -0.28 1.93 -1.12
CA VAL A 71 0.44 2.61 -2.20
C VAL A 71 1.53 3.50 -1.63
N ASP A 72 2.44 3.96 -2.47
CA ASP A 72 3.46 4.90 -2.05
C ASP A 72 2.84 6.24 -1.63
N PRO A 73 2.97 6.65 -0.36
CA PRO A 73 2.37 7.88 0.14
C PRO A 73 3.04 9.15 -0.39
N SER A 74 4.21 9.04 -1.03
CA SER A 74 4.91 10.18 -1.66
C SER A 74 4.25 10.62 -2.96
N LEU A 75 3.44 9.76 -3.58
CA LEU A 75 2.73 10.06 -4.81
C LEU A 75 1.57 11.04 -4.58
N GLY A 76 1.26 11.84 -5.60
CA GLY A 76 0.08 12.70 -5.61
C GLY A 76 -1.23 11.90 -5.63
N VAL A 77 -2.34 12.55 -5.25
CA VAL A 77 -3.66 11.91 -5.10
C VAL A 77 -4.11 11.16 -6.35
N ARG A 78 -3.89 11.72 -7.54
CA ARG A 78 -4.29 11.11 -8.82
C ARG A 78 -3.57 9.78 -9.05
N ARG A 79 -2.26 9.73 -8.86
CA ARG A 79 -1.46 8.50 -9.01
C ARG A 79 -1.82 7.45 -7.96
N ARG A 80 -2.02 7.85 -6.72
CA ARG A 80 -2.45 6.93 -5.66
C ARG A 80 -3.79 6.28 -5.99
N ARG A 81 -4.78 7.07 -6.44
CA ARG A 81 -6.09 6.57 -6.85
C ARG A 81 -6.02 5.62 -8.04
N LEU A 82 -5.18 5.93 -9.03
CA LEU A 82 -4.95 5.04 -10.18
C LEU A 82 -4.37 3.69 -9.76
N GLN A 83 -3.37 3.68 -8.89
CA GLN A 83 -2.79 2.44 -8.39
C GLN A 83 -3.80 1.61 -7.61
N LEU A 84 -4.58 2.24 -6.73
CA LEU A 84 -5.64 1.56 -5.98
C LEU A 84 -6.74 1.02 -6.90
N GLY A 85 -7.14 1.79 -7.91
CA GLY A 85 -8.11 1.37 -8.92
C GLY A 85 -7.62 0.17 -9.74
N ALA A 86 -6.35 0.13 -10.11
CA ALA A 86 -5.74 -0.99 -10.81
C ALA A 86 -5.76 -2.29 -10.01
N TRP A 87 -5.71 -2.20 -8.68
CA TRP A 87 -5.85 -3.33 -7.75
C TRP A 87 -7.30 -3.67 -7.38
N GLY A 88 -8.27 -2.93 -7.90
CA GLY A 88 -9.68 -3.16 -7.63
C GLY A 88 -10.22 -2.58 -6.31
N PHE A 89 -9.45 -1.70 -5.65
CA PHE A 89 -9.90 -1.07 -4.40
C PHE A 89 -10.79 0.16 -4.61
N GLY A 90 -10.93 0.62 -5.86
CA GLY A 90 -11.70 1.81 -6.17
C GLY A 90 -10.98 3.11 -5.83
N GLU A 91 -11.76 4.18 -5.74
CA GLU A 91 -11.25 5.51 -5.48
C GLU A 91 -11.09 5.78 -3.98
N CYS A 92 -9.91 6.18 -3.56
CA CYS A 92 -9.66 6.51 -2.17
C CYS A 92 -10.31 7.84 -1.79
N VAL A 93 -11.12 7.81 -0.75
CA VAL A 93 -11.83 8.98 -0.19
C VAL A 93 -11.34 9.33 1.22
N CYS A 94 -10.12 8.94 1.58
CA CYS A 94 -9.56 9.32 2.87
C CYS A 94 -9.39 10.84 2.98
N GLU A 95 -9.28 11.33 4.21
CA GLU A 95 -9.17 12.77 4.52
C GLU A 95 -8.10 13.46 3.67
N ARG A 96 -6.89 12.88 3.59
CA ARG A 96 -5.79 13.42 2.80
C ARG A 96 -6.12 13.52 1.30
N CYS A 97 -6.75 12.50 0.73
CA CYS A 97 -7.14 12.54 -0.69
C CYS A 97 -8.18 13.61 -0.98
N MET A 98 -9.13 13.79 -0.06
CA MET A 98 -10.15 14.83 -0.20
C MET A 98 -9.57 16.24 -0.05
N GLU A 99 -8.59 16.44 0.81
CA GLU A 99 -7.87 17.71 0.97
C GLU A 99 -7.07 18.04 -0.30
N GLU A 100 -6.23 17.12 -0.76
CA GLU A 100 -5.39 17.31 -1.96
C GLU A 100 -6.24 17.53 -3.23
N GLU A 101 -7.39 16.86 -3.34
CA GLU A 101 -8.30 17.05 -4.48
C GLU A 101 -8.89 18.46 -4.53
N LYS A 102 -9.23 19.02 -3.38
CA LYS A 102 -9.74 20.41 -3.30
C LYS A 102 -8.68 21.42 -3.75
N GLU A 103 -7.41 21.16 -3.42
CA GLU A 103 -6.29 22.03 -3.80
C GLU A 103 -5.97 21.95 -5.29
N LEU A 104 -6.09 20.76 -5.90
CA LEU A 104 -5.71 20.52 -7.30
C LEU A 104 -6.83 20.83 -8.31
N GLY A 105 -8.07 20.97 -7.85
CA GLY A 105 -9.25 21.09 -8.74
C GLY A 105 -9.54 19.77 -9.49
N LYS A 106 -10.58 19.77 -10.32
CA LYS A 106 -10.94 18.59 -11.11
C LYS A 106 -9.90 18.29 -12.18
N PRO A 107 -9.47 17.03 -12.32
CA PRO A 107 -8.50 16.64 -13.36
C PRO A 107 -9.08 16.87 -14.75
N SER A 108 -8.26 17.35 -15.66
CA SER A 108 -8.61 17.32 -17.08
C SER A 108 -8.52 15.88 -17.62
N SER A 109 -9.30 15.57 -18.64
CA SER A 109 -9.27 14.23 -19.25
C SER A 109 -7.87 13.83 -19.75
N SER A 110 -7.10 14.79 -20.24
CA SER A 110 -5.72 14.57 -20.71
C SER A 110 -4.76 14.11 -19.60
N ASP A 111 -4.92 14.64 -18.38
CA ASP A 111 -4.06 14.27 -17.25
C ASP A 111 -4.27 12.81 -16.82
N VAL A 112 -5.51 12.32 -16.95
CA VAL A 112 -5.85 10.93 -16.60
C VAL A 112 -5.27 9.95 -17.61
N ASP A 113 -5.38 10.26 -18.89
CA ASP A 113 -4.87 9.39 -19.98
C ASP A 113 -3.35 9.22 -19.91
N ASP A 114 -2.61 10.30 -19.59
CA ASP A 114 -1.16 10.23 -19.45
C ASP A 114 -0.74 9.40 -18.22
N LEU A 115 -1.46 9.56 -17.11
CA LEU A 115 -1.19 8.78 -15.89
C LEU A 115 -1.53 7.30 -16.06
N GLU A 116 -2.62 6.96 -16.77
CA GLU A 116 -2.93 5.57 -17.10
C GLU A 116 -1.90 4.93 -18.00
N ARG A 117 -1.35 5.69 -18.95
CA ARG A 117 -0.27 5.22 -19.81
C ARG A 117 1.00 4.92 -19.03
N GLU A 118 1.39 5.81 -18.12
CA GLU A 118 2.53 5.57 -17.23
C GLU A 118 2.33 4.35 -16.34
N LEU A 119 1.13 4.19 -15.78
CA LEU A 119 0.82 3.05 -14.92
C LEU A 119 0.90 1.72 -15.69
N LYS A 120 0.35 1.66 -16.90
CA LYS A 120 0.43 0.47 -17.76
C LYS A 120 1.87 0.14 -18.16
N ALA A 121 2.69 1.15 -18.39
CA ALA A 121 4.12 0.97 -18.70
C ALA A 121 4.91 0.54 -17.45
N GLY A 122 4.57 1.06 -16.27
CA GLY A 122 5.25 0.77 -14.99
C GLY A 122 4.87 -0.57 -14.36
N LEU A 123 3.69 -1.11 -14.66
CA LEU A 123 3.24 -2.41 -14.13
C LEU A 123 3.91 -3.60 -14.81
N GLY A 124 4.88 -3.35 -15.68
CA GLY A 124 5.67 -4.37 -16.36
C GLY A 124 4.77 -5.46 -16.90
N VAL A 125 4.38 -5.33 -18.14
CA VAL A 125 3.61 -6.35 -18.81
C VAL A 125 4.35 -7.67 -18.70
N MET A 126 3.81 -8.53 -17.86
CA MET A 126 4.20 -9.92 -17.91
C MET A 126 3.53 -10.58 -19.10
#